data_b833edf31db382a8605b72e37195f251
#
_entry.id   b833edf31db382a8605b72e37195f251
#
_cell.length_a   1.000
_cell.length_b   1.000
_cell.length_c   1.000
_cell.angle_alpha   90.00
_cell.angle_beta   90.00
_cell.angle_gamma   90.00
#
_symmetry.space_group_name_H-M   'P 1'
#
loop_
_entity.id
_entity.type
_entity.pdbx_description
1 polymer ?
#
loop_
_entity_poly.entity_id
_entity_poly.type
_entity_poly.pdbx_seq_one_letter_code
_entity_poly.pdbx_strand_id
1 'polypeptide(L)'
;FGEDHLLVGNLGAAMIRGFQQDDFTGAEKVIACAKHMIAGGESINGLNAAPMDVSMRTLKEVHLKPYKQAIDAGVYSIMAAHNELNGIPCHMSSWLMTDLFRNKWGFKGFFVSDWMDIERIETLHHVAGSLKEASYLSVDAGMDMHMHGVKFPEAVIALVQEGKLSEDRVNDACSKILTAKFKLGLFENRIVDLDKIPEKIFTPEHQEIALETARKGVVLLKNNGILPLPKSKSSKRIL
;
A
#
# COMPACT_ATOMS: atom_id res chain seq x y z
N PHE A 1 4.86 0.39 -12.20
CA PHE A 1 5.53 1.55 -12.82
C PHE A 1 6.85 1.18 -13.51
N GLY A 2 7.32 -0.06 -13.45
CA GLY A 2 8.54 -0.53 -14.08
C GLY A 2 9.62 -0.98 -13.07
N GLU A 3 10.81 -1.26 -13.58
CA GLU A 3 11.92 -1.84 -12.79
C GLU A 3 12.81 -0.76 -12.16
N ASP A 4 12.86 0.44 -12.73
CA ASP A 4 13.67 1.54 -12.22
C ASP A 4 13.04 2.15 -10.96
N HIS A 5 13.73 2.04 -9.83
CA HIS A 5 13.24 2.52 -8.53
C HIS A 5 13.04 4.05 -8.48
N LEU A 6 13.79 4.84 -9.27
CA LEU A 6 13.61 6.28 -9.34
C LEU A 6 12.32 6.62 -10.09
N LEU A 7 12.07 5.95 -11.23
CA LEU A 7 10.84 6.11 -12.00
C LEU A 7 9.62 5.69 -11.17
N VAL A 8 9.70 4.53 -10.50
CA VAL A 8 8.63 4.03 -9.60
C VAL A 8 8.32 5.06 -8.52
N GLY A 9 9.33 5.61 -7.88
CA GLY A 9 9.13 6.62 -6.84
C GLY A 9 8.52 7.92 -7.36
N ASN A 10 8.99 8.41 -8.51
CA ASN A 10 8.46 9.63 -9.13
C ASN A 10 7.00 9.48 -9.55
N LEU A 11 6.65 8.38 -10.22
CA LEU A 11 5.28 8.10 -10.65
C LEU A 11 4.37 7.82 -9.46
N GLY A 12 4.85 7.08 -8.45
CA GLY A 12 4.13 6.85 -7.20
C GLY A 12 3.83 8.15 -6.47
N ALA A 13 4.82 9.04 -6.34
CA ALA A 13 4.63 10.36 -5.74
C ALA A 13 3.64 11.23 -6.52
N ALA A 14 3.65 11.16 -7.86
CA ALA A 14 2.67 11.85 -8.70
C ALA A 14 1.25 11.31 -8.47
N MET A 15 1.07 9.99 -8.39
CA MET A 15 -0.23 9.37 -8.06
C MET A 15 -0.73 9.78 -6.67
N ILE A 16 0.14 9.77 -5.65
CA ILE A 16 -0.23 10.20 -4.30
C ILE A 16 -0.76 11.62 -4.33
N ARG A 17 -0.05 12.55 -4.98
CA ARG A 17 -0.50 13.93 -5.14
C ARG A 17 -1.80 14.05 -5.93
N GLY A 18 -2.00 13.21 -6.95
CA GLY A 18 -3.24 13.15 -7.71
C GLY A 18 -4.45 12.74 -6.86
N PHE A 19 -4.30 11.71 -6.03
CA PHE A 19 -5.38 11.20 -5.18
C PHE A 19 -5.65 12.08 -3.96
N GLN A 20 -4.60 12.54 -3.28
CA GLN A 20 -4.72 13.27 -2.02
C GLN A 20 -4.73 14.79 -2.22
N GLN A 21 -4.18 15.29 -3.34
CA GLN A 21 -3.83 16.70 -3.51
C GLN A 21 -2.92 17.16 -2.37
N ASP A 22 -3.09 18.38 -1.85
CA ASP A 22 -2.16 18.91 -0.85
C ASP A 22 -2.37 18.31 0.55
N ASP A 23 -3.62 17.98 0.93
CA ASP A 23 -3.95 17.57 2.30
C ASP A 23 -5.04 16.52 2.46
N PHE A 24 -5.56 15.96 1.37
CA PHE A 24 -6.71 15.03 1.29
C PHE A 24 -7.97 15.45 2.09
N THR A 25 -8.11 16.72 2.43
CA THR A 25 -9.31 17.22 3.11
C THR A 25 -10.47 17.40 2.13
N GLY A 26 -11.63 16.82 2.44
CA GLY A 26 -12.87 16.94 1.66
C GLY A 26 -13.31 15.65 0.95
N ALA A 27 -14.59 15.61 0.61
CA ALA A 27 -15.29 14.40 0.10
C ALA A 27 -14.90 13.98 -1.33
N GLU A 28 -14.15 14.82 -2.07
CA GLU A 28 -13.75 14.53 -3.45
C GLU A 28 -12.33 13.94 -3.55
N LYS A 29 -11.67 13.74 -2.43
CA LYS A 29 -10.31 13.20 -2.34
C LYS A 29 -10.31 11.82 -1.74
N VAL A 30 -9.27 11.06 -2.00
CA VAL A 30 -9.05 9.74 -1.43
C VAL A 30 -7.64 9.62 -0.87
N ILE A 31 -7.47 8.80 0.16
CA ILE A 31 -6.16 8.48 0.70
C ILE A 31 -5.47 7.48 -0.22
N ALA A 32 -4.24 7.80 -0.62
CA ALA A 32 -3.36 6.87 -1.30
C ALA A 32 -2.76 5.86 -0.31
N CYS A 33 -2.53 4.64 -0.79
CA CYS A 33 -1.82 3.60 -0.05
C CYS A 33 -0.56 3.18 -0.79
N ALA A 34 0.62 3.42 -0.20
CA ALA A 34 1.86 2.88 -0.75
C ALA A 34 2.01 1.41 -0.33
N LYS A 35 2.20 0.52 -1.31
CA LYS A 35 2.23 -0.93 -1.01
C LYS A 35 3.00 -1.76 -2.05
N HIS A 36 3.40 -2.96 -1.72
CA HIS A 36 3.37 -3.55 -0.36
C HIS A 36 4.74 -3.40 0.27
N MET A 37 4.80 -2.86 1.49
CA MET A 37 6.05 -2.61 2.20
C MET A 37 6.58 -3.91 2.81
N ILE A 38 7.69 -4.47 2.30
CA ILE A 38 8.65 -3.93 1.36
C ILE A 38 9.30 -5.09 0.57
N ALA A 39 9.87 -4.78 -0.59
CA ALA A 39 10.73 -5.69 -1.38
C ALA A 39 10.06 -6.98 -1.88
N GLY A 40 8.74 -7.04 -2.00
CA GLY A 40 8.00 -8.24 -2.40
C GLY A 40 8.40 -8.85 -3.77
N GLY A 41 9.14 -8.13 -4.59
CA GLY A 41 9.74 -8.64 -5.84
C GLY A 41 10.98 -9.53 -5.64
N GLU A 42 11.59 -9.54 -4.46
CA GLU A 42 12.80 -10.31 -4.13
C GLU A 42 12.48 -11.66 -3.45
N SER A 43 11.22 -12.06 -3.40
CA SER A 43 10.82 -13.29 -2.76
C SER A 43 11.43 -14.53 -3.42
N ILE A 44 11.82 -15.51 -2.64
CA ILE A 44 12.41 -16.77 -3.10
C ILE A 44 11.46 -17.43 -4.11
N ASN A 45 11.99 -17.79 -5.28
CA ASN A 45 11.25 -18.37 -6.41
C ASN A 45 10.08 -17.51 -6.92
N GLY A 46 10.02 -16.21 -6.60
CA GLY A 46 8.91 -15.33 -6.97
C GLY A 46 7.57 -15.70 -6.32
N LEU A 47 7.60 -16.48 -5.25
CA LEU A 47 6.38 -16.92 -4.56
C LEU A 47 5.86 -15.83 -3.63
N ASN A 48 4.56 -15.60 -3.67
CA ASN A 48 3.90 -14.67 -2.75
C ASN A 48 4.05 -15.16 -1.30
N ALA A 49 4.34 -14.25 -0.39
CA ALA A 49 4.59 -14.51 1.03
C ALA A 49 5.85 -15.35 1.34
N ALA A 50 6.67 -15.71 0.35
CA ALA A 50 7.94 -16.39 0.62
C ALA A 50 8.97 -15.45 1.25
N PRO A 51 9.98 -15.99 1.95
CA PRO A 51 11.09 -15.20 2.51
C PRO A 51 11.80 -14.33 1.48
N MET A 52 12.34 -13.22 1.94
CA MET A 52 13.19 -12.31 1.14
C MET A 52 14.51 -12.10 1.85
N ASP A 53 15.60 -12.61 1.25
CA ASP A 53 16.97 -12.35 1.68
C ASP A 53 17.55 -11.18 0.90
N VAL A 54 17.47 -9.98 1.46
CA VAL A 54 17.90 -8.75 0.80
C VAL A 54 18.99 -8.06 1.61
N SER A 55 20.15 -7.82 1.00
CA SER A 55 21.21 -7.08 1.68
C SER A 55 20.70 -5.69 2.11
N MET A 56 21.18 -5.19 3.24
CA MET A 56 20.85 -3.83 3.71
C MET A 56 21.26 -2.75 2.69
N ARG A 57 22.27 -3.02 1.87
CA ARG A 57 22.66 -2.12 0.78
C ARG A 57 21.59 -2.08 -0.29
N THR A 58 21.20 -3.22 -0.84
CA THR A 58 20.14 -3.32 -1.87
C THR A 58 18.84 -2.74 -1.36
N LEU A 59 18.45 -3.06 -0.11
CA LEU A 59 17.24 -2.53 0.51
C LEU A 59 17.26 -0.99 0.53
N LYS A 60 18.37 -0.37 0.93
CA LYS A 60 18.48 1.10 1.01
C LYS A 60 18.61 1.76 -0.37
N GLU A 61 19.32 1.15 -1.29
CA GLU A 61 19.58 1.74 -2.61
C GLU A 61 18.41 1.58 -3.59
N VAL A 62 17.62 0.52 -3.45
CA VAL A 62 16.54 0.17 -4.38
C VAL A 62 15.17 0.30 -3.71
N HIS A 63 14.85 -0.57 -2.75
CA HIS A 63 13.48 -0.78 -2.30
C HIS A 63 12.96 0.32 -1.36
N LEU A 64 13.82 0.93 -0.55
CA LEU A 64 13.42 1.98 0.39
C LEU A 64 13.22 3.35 -0.27
N LYS A 65 13.89 3.64 -1.38
CA LYS A 65 13.80 4.96 -2.04
C LYS A 65 12.38 5.32 -2.50
N PRO A 66 11.61 4.44 -3.19
CA PRO A 66 10.23 4.76 -3.56
C PRO A 66 9.33 5.07 -2.36
N TYR A 67 9.53 4.38 -1.23
CA TYR A 67 8.78 4.67 0.00
C TYR A 67 9.15 6.00 0.63
N LYS A 68 10.44 6.38 0.59
CA LYS A 68 10.84 7.72 1.04
C LYS A 68 10.18 8.80 0.18
N GLN A 69 10.17 8.63 -1.14
CA GLN A 69 9.49 9.55 -2.06
C GLN A 69 7.97 9.60 -1.83
N ALA A 70 7.35 8.46 -1.51
CA ALA A 70 5.92 8.39 -1.17
C ALA A 70 5.62 9.16 0.14
N ILE A 71 6.46 9.01 1.17
CA ILE A 71 6.32 9.74 2.43
C ILE A 71 6.52 11.24 2.21
N ASP A 72 7.52 11.65 1.42
CA ASP A 72 7.76 13.05 1.07
C ASP A 72 6.63 13.66 0.22
N ALA A 73 5.90 12.82 -0.53
CA ALA A 73 4.70 13.21 -1.26
C ALA A 73 3.43 13.25 -0.38
N GLY A 74 3.55 12.93 0.91
CA GLY A 74 2.45 13.01 1.88
C GLY A 74 1.53 11.80 1.92
N VAL A 75 1.96 10.61 1.46
CA VAL A 75 1.14 9.39 1.55
C VAL A 75 0.63 9.20 2.98
N TYR A 76 -0.67 8.88 3.12
CA TYR A 76 -1.27 8.78 4.45
C TYR A 76 -1.54 7.34 4.90
N SER A 77 -1.44 6.35 4.02
CA SER A 77 -1.44 4.94 4.43
C SER A 77 -0.33 4.15 3.74
N ILE A 78 0.19 3.16 4.46
CA ILE A 78 1.17 2.21 3.95
C ILE A 78 0.72 0.81 4.36
N MET A 79 0.70 -0.12 3.40
CA MET A 79 0.37 -1.53 3.65
C MET A 79 1.64 -2.36 3.68
N ALA A 80 1.77 -3.20 4.72
CA ALA A 80 2.89 -4.12 4.84
C ALA A 80 2.79 -5.27 3.81
N ALA A 81 3.93 -5.88 3.46
CA ALA A 81 3.98 -7.01 2.53
C ALA A 81 3.72 -8.33 3.25
N HIS A 82 3.14 -9.30 2.53
CA HIS A 82 2.92 -10.68 3.02
C HIS A 82 4.18 -11.38 3.49
N ASN A 83 5.32 -10.94 3.01
CA ASN A 83 6.62 -11.61 3.14
C ASN A 83 7.30 -11.29 4.47
N GLU A 84 8.30 -12.08 4.79
CA GLU A 84 9.33 -11.70 5.78
C GLU A 84 10.55 -11.11 5.07
N LEU A 85 11.17 -10.14 5.69
CA LEU A 85 12.42 -9.52 5.24
C LEU A 85 13.56 -9.96 6.17
N ASN A 86 14.52 -10.73 5.65
CA ASN A 86 15.68 -11.21 6.41
C ASN A 86 15.27 -11.91 7.73
N GLY A 87 14.25 -12.77 7.66
CA GLY A 87 13.72 -13.54 8.80
C GLY A 87 12.71 -12.82 9.69
N ILE A 88 12.32 -11.58 9.37
CA ILE A 88 11.32 -10.82 10.16
C ILE A 88 10.10 -10.52 9.28
N PRO A 89 8.91 -11.06 9.60
CA PRO A 89 7.67 -10.68 8.92
C PRO A 89 7.47 -9.17 8.88
N CYS A 90 7.16 -8.63 7.69
CA CYS A 90 7.00 -7.18 7.52
C CYS A 90 5.94 -6.58 8.47
N HIS A 91 4.93 -7.38 8.84
CA HIS A 91 3.84 -6.98 9.74
C HIS A 91 4.23 -6.88 11.21
N MET A 92 5.43 -7.29 11.60
CA MET A 92 5.97 -7.15 12.95
C MET A 92 7.35 -6.47 12.99
N SER A 93 7.74 -5.82 11.89
CA SER A 93 9.03 -5.15 11.81
C SER A 93 8.99 -3.76 12.44
N SER A 94 9.32 -3.68 13.73
CA SER A 94 9.46 -2.42 14.47
C SER A 94 10.50 -1.50 13.80
N TRP A 95 11.62 -2.06 13.32
CA TRP A 95 12.63 -1.29 12.60
C TRP A 95 12.07 -0.58 11.37
N LEU A 96 11.22 -1.25 10.54
CA LEU A 96 10.60 -0.62 9.39
C LEU A 96 9.58 0.43 9.80
N MET A 97 8.55 0.01 10.54
CA MET A 97 7.38 0.86 10.82
C MET A 97 7.72 2.01 11.78
N THR A 98 8.36 1.70 12.91
CA THR A 98 8.59 2.66 13.97
C THR A 98 9.90 3.41 13.78
N ASP A 99 11.05 2.72 13.72
CA ASP A 99 12.33 3.40 13.74
C ASP A 99 12.62 4.15 12.45
N LEU A 100 12.40 3.50 11.29
CA LEU A 100 12.74 4.08 10.01
C LEU A 100 11.65 5.01 9.50
N PHE A 101 10.42 4.50 9.32
CA PHE A 101 9.38 5.28 8.64
C PHE A 101 8.81 6.36 9.55
N ARG A 102 8.46 6.07 10.81
CA ARG A 102 7.93 7.09 11.71
C ARG A 102 9.00 8.02 12.26
N ASN A 103 9.99 7.46 12.97
CA ASN A 103 10.93 8.25 13.73
C ASN A 103 11.93 8.96 12.82
N LYS A 104 12.53 8.25 11.86
CA LYS A 104 13.56 8.83 11.01
C LYS A 104 13.00 9.59 9.81
N TRP A 105 11.92 9.10 9.15
CA TRP A 105 11.37 9.71 7.95
C TRP A 105 10.15 10.59 8.19
N GLY A 106 9.60 10.56 9.40
CA GLY A 106 8.50 11.43 9.81
C GLY A 106 7.14 11.03 9.24
N PHE A 107 6.91 9.75 8.92
CA PHE A 107 5.62 9.27 8.45
C PHE A 107 4.52 9.55 9.47
N LYS A 108 3.48 10.29 9.09
CA LYS A 108 2.38 10.75 9.97
C LYS A 108 1.09 9.96 9.80
N GLY A 109 0.99 9.14 8.76
CA GLY A 109 -0.19 8.35 8.48
C GLY A 109 -0.29 7.06 9.30
N PHE A 110 -1.07 6.11 8.83
CA PHE A 110 -1.24 4.81 9.49
C PHE A 110 -0.70 3.66 8.65
N PHE A 111 -0.24 2.61 9.34
CA PHE A 111 0.06 1.33 8.73
C PHE A 111 -1.18 0.43 8.75
N VAL A 112 -1.46 -0.21 7.63
CA VAL A 112 -2.51 -1.21 7.50
C VAL A 112 -1.90 -2.57 7.19
N SER A 113 -2.44 -3.63 7.80
CA SER A 113 -2.03 -4.99 7.45
C SER A 113 -2.56 -5.37 6.05
N ASP A 114 -1.98 -6.36 5.44
CA ASP A 114 -2.58 -7.05 4.32
C ASP A 114 -3.52 -8.16 4.82
N TRP A 115 -4.13 -8.90 3.91
CA TRP A 115 -5.20 -9.87 4.17
C TRP A 115 -4.74 -11.00 5.08
N MET A 116 -5.31 -11.07 6.29
CA MET A 116 -5.02 -12.07 7.33
C MET A 116 -3.55 -12.17 7.74
N ASP A 117 -2.74 -11.15 7.54
CA ASP A 117 -1.30 -11.26 7.73
C ASP A 117 -0.85 -11.11 9.19
N ILE A 118 -1.68 -10.57 10.06
CA ILE A 118 -1.41 -10.64 11.50
C ILE A 118 -1.57 -12.08 11.97
N GLU A 119 -2.60 -12.79 11.51
CA GLU A 119 -2.79 -14.22 11.77
C GLU A 119 -1.67 -15.08 11.19
N ARG A 120 -1.13 -14.68 10.04
CA ARG A 120 -0.02 -15.38 9.37
C ARG A 120 1.31 -15.29 10.09
N ILE A 121 1.50 -14.36 11.02
CA ILE A 121 2.66 -14.34 11.90
C ILE A 121 2.72 -15.66 12.71
N GLU A 122 1.56 -16.20 13.12
CA GLU A 122 1.44 -17.53 13.74
C GLU A 122 1.42 -18.64 12.68
N THR A 123 0.46 -18.56 11.72
CA THR A 123 0.06 -19.73 10.92
C THR A 123 0.93 -20.00 9.71
N LEU A 124 1.67 -19.01 9.22
CA LEU A 124 2.54 -19.10 8.04
C LEU A 124 4.01 -18.92 8.40
N HIS A 125 4.34 -17.84 9.09
CA HIS A 125 5.72 -17.51 9.43
C HIS A 125 6.20 -18.25 10.69
N HIS A 126 5.28 -18.79 11.50
CA HIS A 126 5.57 -19.59 12.71
C HIS A 126 6.48 -18.89 13.72
N VAL A 127 6.38 -17.56 13.82
CA VAL A 127 7.17 -16.74 14.77
C VAL A 127 6.37 -16.32 16.00
N ALA A 128 5.10 -16.68 16.06
CA ALA A 128 4.23 -16.52 17.23
C ALA A 128 3.57 -17.85 17.57
N GLY A 129 3.33 -18.11 18.85
CA GLY A 129 2.67 -19.32 19.34
C GLY A 129 1.14 -19.20 19.43
N SER A 130 0.57 -18.03 19.13
CA SER A 130 -0.87 -17.77 19.16
C SER A 130 -1.22 -16.48 18.44
N LEU A 131 -2.50 -16.34 18.00
CA LEU A 131 -3.03 -15.08 17.46
C LEU A 131 -2.85 -13.91 18.45
N LYS A 132 -2.97 -14.15 19.75
CA LYS A 132 -2.76 -13.08 20.74
C LYS A 132 -1.32 -12.59 20.73
N GLU A 133 -0.34 -13.47 20.66
CA GLU A 133 1.06 -13.10 20.54
C GLU A 133 1.35 -12.42 19.18
N ALA A 134 0.83 -12.95 18.09
CA ALA A 134 0.93 -12.34 16.77
C ALA A 134 0.36 -10.91 16.75
N SER A 135 -0.80 -10.71 17.39
CA SER A 135 -1.42 -9.37 17.53
C SER A 135 -0.54 -8.43 18.36
N TYR A 136 0.04 -8.92 19.46
CA TYR A 136 1.00 -8.14 20.24
C TYR A 136 2.19 -7.69 19.40
N LEU A 137 2.88 -8.63 18.75
CA LEU A 137 4.08 -8.37 17.95
C LEU A 137 3.81 -7.35 16.84
N SER A 138 2.65 -7.44 16.20
CA SER A 138 2.27 -6.52 15.12
C SER A 138 1.91 -5.13 15.63
N VAL A 139 1.05 -5.03 16.63
CA VAL A 139 0.58 -3.73 17.16
C VAL A 139 1.71 -2.97 17.85
N ASP A 140 2.53 -3.67 18.64
CA ASP A 140 3.69 -3.08 19.31
C ASP A 140 4.74 -2.58 18.33
N ALA A 141 4.96 -3.30 17.22
CA ALA A 141 5.85 -2.89 16.14
C ALA A 141 5.40 -1.61 15.39
N GLY A 142 4.15 -1.21 15.52
CA GLY A 142 3.65 0.03 14.91
C GLY A 142 2.49 -0.15 13.93
N MET A 143 1.91 -1.35 13.78
CA MET A 143 0.72 -1.58 12.97
C MET A 143 -0.50 -0.90 13.60
N ASP A 144 -1.24 -0.12 12.81
CA ASP A 144 -2.35 0.68 13.32
C ASP A 144 -3.72 0.09 12.93
N MET A 145 -3.82 -0.55 11.78
CA MET A 145 -5.08 -1.04 11.24
C MET A 145 -4.96 -2.49 10.79
N HIS A 146 -5.80 -3.34 11.35
CA HIS A 146 -5.98 -4.71 10.89
C HIS A 146 -6.98 -4.73 9.72
N MET A 147 -6.56 -5.27 8.56
CA MET A 147 -7.40 -5.28 7.37
C MET A 147 -8.52 -6.30 7.47
N HIS A 148 -8.17 -7.55 7.79
CA HIS A 148 -9.12 -8.65 7.82
C HIS A 148 -8.59 -9.80 8.67
N GLY A 149 -9.48 -10.40 9.45
CA GLY A 149 -9.25 -11.58 10.28
C GLY A 149 -10.26 -11.63 11.43
N VAL A 150 -10.33 -12.77 12.10
CA VAL A 150 -11.25 -12.98 13.21
C VAL A 150 -10.51 -12.89 14.54
N LYS A 151 -11.20 -12.46 15.60
CA LYS A 151 -10.69 -12.42 16.99
C LYS A 151 -9.51 -11.47 17.25
N PHE A 152 -9.10 -10.63 16.29
CA PHE A 152 -8.06 -9.63 16.51
C PHE A 152 -8.48 -8.59 17.57
N PRO A 153 -9.69 -8.01 17.55
CA PRO A 153 -10.12 -7.06 18.58
C PRO A 153 -10.11 -7.68 19.99
N GLU A 154 -10.57 -8.92 20.13
CA GLU A 154 -10.58 -9.64 21.40
C GLU A 154 -9.15 -9.89 21.91
N ALA A 155 -8.23 -10.22 21.01
CA ALA A 155 -6.82 -10.40 21.35
C ALA A 155 -6.19 -9.10 21.88
N VAL A 156 -6.44 -7.97 21.20
CA VAL A 156 -5.93 -6.65 21.61
C VAL A 156 -6.53 -6.22 22.94
N ILE A 157 -7.84 -6.40 23.16
CA ILE A 157 -8.50 -6.09 24.43
C ILE A 157 -7.87 -6.90 25.56
N ALA A 158 -7.67 -8.20 25.36
CA ALA A 158 -7.05 -9.05 26.37
C ALA A 158 -5.62 -8.62 26.69
N LEU A 159 -4.82 -8.23 25.68
CA LEU A 159 -3.45 -7.73 25.88
C LEU A 159 -3.40 -6.44 26.70
N VAL A 160 -4.34 -5.52 26.48
CA VAL A 160 -4.44 -4.29 27.29
C VAL A 160 -4.86 -4.60 28.71
N GLN A 161 -5.86 -5.48 28.92
CA GLN A 161 -6.31 -5.89 30.24
C GLN A 161 -5.23 -6.63 31.05
N GLU A 162 -4.36 -7.38 30.37
CA GLU A 162 -3.20 -8.05 30.95
C GLU A 162 -2.00 -7.12 31.20
N GLY A 163 -2.07 -5.85 30.80
CA GLY A 163 -0.99 -4.88 30.89
C GLY A 163 0.21 -5.16 29.97
N LYS A 164 0.04 -6.01 28.95
CA LYS A 164 1.08 -6.37 27.97
C LYS A 164 1.18 -5.36 26.84
N LEU A 165 0.06 -4.78 26.43
CA LEU A 165 -0.01 -3.72 25.45
C LEU A 165 -0.55 -2.45 26.11
N SER A 166 0.10 -1.30 25.88
CA SER A 166 -0.37 -0.05 26.48
C SER A 166 -1.64 0.45 25.78
N GLU A 167 -2.57 0.99 26.53
CA GLU A 167 -3.75 1.66 25.98
C GLU A 167 -3.37 2.87 25.12
N ASP A 168 -2.29 3.58 25.46
CA ASP A 168 -1.77 4.69 24.68
C ASP A 168 -1.38 4.29 23.24
N ARG A 169 -0.83 3.07 23.06
CA ARG A 169 -0.51 2.55 21.73
C ARG A 169 -1.77 2.30 20.90
N VAL A 170 -2.83 1.79 21.53
CA VAL A 170 -4.12 1.58 20.87
C VAL A 170 -4.77 2.92 20.53
N ASN A 171 -4.74 3.88 21.44
CA ASN A 171 -5.24 5.23 21.25
C ASN A 171 -4.49 5.96 20.13
N ASP A 172 -3.16 5.82 20.05
CA ASP A 172 -2.35 6.35 18.96
C ASP A 172 -2.77 5.78 17.59
N ALA A 173 -2.97 4.46 17.48
CA ALA A 173 -3.44 3.82 16.26
C ALA A 173 -4.84 4.31 15.86
N CYS A 174 -5.76 4.33 16.81
CA CYS A 174 -7.14 4.78 16.60
C CYS A 174 -7.19 6.24 16.14
N SER A 175 -6.39 7.12 16.77
CA SER A 175 -6.36 8.54 16.46
C SER A 175 -5.96 8.83 15.02
N LYS A 176 -5.02 8.06 14.45
CA LYS A 176 -4.58 8.21 13.05
C LYS A 176 -5.70 7.85 12.07
N ILE A 177 -6.43 6.75 12.35
CA ILE A 177 -7.56 6.30 11.52
C ILE A 177 -8.73 7.29 11.63
N LEU A 178 -9.06 7.75 12.83
CA LEU A 178 -10.11 8.75 13.05
C LEU A 178 -9.75 10.08 12.39
N THR A 179 -8.50 10.52 12.49
CA THR A 179 -8.03 11.74 11.81
C THR A 179 -8.25 11.65 10.30
N ALA A 180 -7.96 10.49 9.68
CA ALA A 180 -8.25 10.28 8.26
C ALA A 180 -9.74 10.42 7.96
N LYS A 181 -10.60 9.78 8.76
CA LYS A 181 -12.06 9.84 8.58
C LYS A 181 -12.61 11.27 8.74
N PHE A 182 -12.13 12.02 9.73
CA PHE A 182 -12.53 13.42 9.91
C PHE A 182 -12.10 14.31 8.75
N LYS A 183 -10.84 14.20 8.31
CA LYS A 183 -10.32 14.97 7.18
C LYS A 183 -11.08 14.70 5.89
N LEU A 184 -11.46 13.45 5.63
CA LEU A 184 -12.26 13.07 4.46
C LEU A 184 -13.75 13.48 4.58
N GLY A 185 -14.19 14.02 5.72
CA GLY A 185 -15.57 14.41 5.95
C GLY A 185 -16.54 13.22 6.01
N LEU A 186 -16.06 12.02 6.41
CA LEU A 186 -16.89 10.80 6.40
C LEU A 186 -17.97 10.79 7.50
N PHE A 187 -17.88 11.66 8.48
CA PHE A 187 -18.92 11.80 9.51
C PHE A 187 -20.07 12.69 9.03
N GLU A 188 -19.76 13.70 8.20
CA GLU A 188 -20.72 14.62 7.62
C GLU A 188 -21.31 14.08 6.31
N ASN A 189 -20.49 13.46 5.46
CA ASN A 189 -20.85 12.99 4.11
C ASN A 189 -20.47 11.52 3.92
N ARG A 190 -21.12 10.62 4.66
CA ARG A 190 -20.84 9.18 4.60
C ARG A 190 -21.54 8.43 3.47
N ILE A 191 -22.49 9.08 2.80
CA ILE A 191 -23.31 8.48 1.74
C ILE A 191 -22.99 9.15 0.41
N VAL A 192 -22.73 8.34 -0.60
CA VAL A 192 -22.49 8.81 -1.96
C VAL A 192 -23.83 9.22 -2.60
N ASP A 193 -23.86 10.41 -3.18
CA ASP A 193 -24.98 10.87 -4.00
C ASP A 193 -24.94 10.15 -5.36
N LEU A 194 -25.84 9.20 -5.55
CA LEU A 194 -25.89 8.37 -6.75
C LEU A 194 -26.22 9.17 -8.02
N ASP A 195 -26.96 10.26 -7.91
CA ASP A 195 -27.34 11.10 -9.05
C ASP A 195 -26.14 11.87 -9.62
N LYS A 196 -25.09 12.07 -8.83
CA LYS A 196 -23.84 12.71 -9.26
C LYS A 196 -22.82 11.76 -9.87
N ILE A 197 -23.04 10.45 -9.82
CA ILE A 197 -22.09 9.47 -10.37
C ILE A 197 -21.79 9.72 -11.86
N PRO A 198 -22.78 9.95 -12.77
CA PRO A 198 -22.49 10.19 -14.17
C PRO A 198 -21.66 11.43 -14.45
N GLU A 199 -21.70 12.43 -13.54
CA GLU A 199 -20.92 13.66 -13.67
C GLU A 199 -19.47 13.52 -13.18
N LYS A 200 -19.19 12.50 -12.37
CA LYS A 200 -17.91 12.32 -11.69
C LYS A 200 -17.11 11.11 -12.15
N ILE A 201 -17.78 10.10 -12.68
CA ILE A 201 -17.15 8.82 -13.03
C ILE A 201 -17.37 8.53 -14.51
N PHE A 202 -16.32 8.07 -15.18
CA PHE A 202 -16.36 7.68 -16.59
C PHE A 202 -16.80 8.82 -17.52
N THR A 203 -16.40 10.04 -17.19
CA THR A 203 -16.67 11.22 -18.01
C THR A 203 -15.91 11.16 -19.34
N PRO A 204 -16.29 11.96 -20.37
CA PRO A 204 -15.53 12.05 -21.61
C PRO A 204 -14.04 12.36 -21.40
N GLU A 205 -13.72 13.24 -20.44
CA GLU A 205 -12.35 13.59 -20.08
C GLU A 205 -11.59 12.38 -19.50
N HIS A 206 -12.23 11.59 -18.65
CA HIS A 206 -11.62 10.36 -18.10
C HIS A 206 -11.33 9.36 -19.22
N GLN A 207 -12.25 9.21 -20.18
CA GLN A 207 -12.06 8.31 -21.32
C GLN A 207 -10.93 8.77 -22.24
N GLU A 208 -10.81 10.07 -22.48
CA GLU A 208 -9.70 10.63 -23.30
C GLU A 208 -8.35 10.41 -22.63
N ILE A 209 -8.23 10.68 -21.31
CA ILE A 209 -7.00 10.43 -20.54
C ILE A 209 -6.64 8.95 -20.55
N ALA A 210 -7.63 8.06 -20.38
CA ALA A 210 -7.41 6.61 -20.43
C ALA A 210 -6.91 6.17 -21.81
N LEU A 211 -7.51 6.68 -22.89
CA LEU A 211 -7.11 6.40 -24.26
C LEU A 211 -5.69 6.92 -24.55
N GLU A 212 -5.38 8.14 -24.15
CA GLU A 212 -4.05 8.73 -24.31
C GLU A 212 -3.00 7.93 -23.55
N THR A 213 -3.29 7.54 -22.32
CA THR A 213 -2.40 6.73 -21.49
C THR A 213 -2.15 5.36 -22.14
N ALA A 214 -3.20 4.71 -22.64
CA ALA A 214 -3.06 3.44 -23.35
C ALA A 214 -2.20 3.58 -24.61
N ARG A 215 -2.41 4.63 -25.41
CA ARG A 215 -1.61 4.90 -26.61
C ARG A 215 -0.13 5.14 -26.29
N LYS A 216 0.15 5.91 -25.26
CA LYS A 216 1.53 6.18 -24.79
C LYS A 216 2.21 4.98 -24.14
N GLY A 217 1.44 4.05 -23.58
CA GLY A 217 1.95 2.82 -22.98
C GLY A 217 2.35 1.74 -24.00
N VAL A 218 1.92 1.84 -25.25
CA VAL A 218 2.27 0.85 -26.28
C VAL A 218 3.66 1.14 -26.82
N VAL A 219 4.57 0.17 -26.69
CA VAL A 219 5.96 0.25 -27.16
C VAL A 219 6.18 -0.70 -28.33
N LEU A 220 6.58 -0.14 -29.49
CA LEU A 220 6.92 -0.92 -30.67
C LEU A 220 8.36 -1.43 -30.55
N LEU A 221 8.54 -2.66 -30.05
CA LEU A 221 9.86 -3.26 -29.85
C LEU A 221 10.55 -3.66 -31.17
N LYS A 222 9.79 -4.11 -32.16
CA LYS A 222 10.30 -4.51 -33.48
C LYS A 222 9.22 -4.37 -34.53
N ASN A 223 9.59 -3.85 -35.71
CA ASN A 223 8.72 -3.80 -36.89
C ASN A 223 9.55 -4.07 -38.15
N ASN A 224 9.25 -5.16 -38.84
CA ASN A 224 9.88 -5.52 -40.12
C ASN A 224 9.06 -5.02 -41.32
N GLY A 225 8.42 -3.86 -41.20
CA GLY A 225 7.64 -3.24 -42.28
C GLY A 225 6.18 -3.72 -42.38
N ILE A 226 5.67 -4.50 -41.40
CA ILE A 226 4.26 -4.91 -41.37
C ILE A 226 3.33 -3.81 -40.86
N LEU A 227 3.83 -2.94 -40.02
CA LEU A 227 3.09 -1.81 -39.44
C LEU A 227 3.54 -0.50 -40.10
N PRO A 228 2.61 0.45 -40.36
CA PRO A 228 1.17 0.37 -40.12
C PRO A 228 0.48 -0.59 -41.09
N LEU A 229 -0.55 -1.28 -40.62
CA LEU A 229 -1.36 -2.13 -41.51
C LEU A 229 -2.05 -1.29 -42.58
N PRO A 230 -2.13 -1.79 -43.85
CA PRO A 230 -2.78 -1.04 -44.92
C PRO A 230 -4.27 -0.83 -44.60
N LYS A 231 -4.77 0.38 -44.83
CA LYS A 231 -6.18 0.77 -44.61
C LYS A 231 -7.16 0.10 -45.58
N SER A 232 -6.67 -0.62 -46.62
CA SER A 232 -7.52 -1.31 -47.58
C SER A 232 -8.17 -2.56 -46.94
N LYS A 233 -9.45 -2.79 -47.27
CA LYS A 233 -10.23 -3.97 -46.90
C LYS A 233 -9.74 -5.25 -47.60
N SER A 234 -8.44 -5.50 -47.73
CA SER A 234 -7.96 -6.76 -48.21
C SER A 234 -8.14 -7.80 -47.09
N SER A 235 -8.76 -8.91 -47.40
CA SER A 235 -9.15 -10.00 -46.53
C SER A 235 -7.98 -10.81 -45.92
N LYS A 236 -7.00 -10.12 -45.34
CA LYS A 236 -5.96 -10.80 -44.56
C LYS A 236 -6.50 -11.14 -43.18
N ARG A 237 -6.58 -12.41 -42.88
CA ARG A 237 -6.83 -12.88 -41.49
C ARG A 237 -5.65 -12.48 -40.62
N ILE A 238 -5.96 -11.76 -39.54
CA ILE A 238 -5.04 -11.59 -38.42
C ILE A 238 -5.38 -12.74 -37.47
N LEU A 239 -4.42 -13.65 -37.26
CA LEU A 239 -4.55 -14.80 -36.34
C LEU A 239 -4.03 -14.36 -34.98
#